data_658774e2eb0244015d013597bd8d69a0
#
_entry.id   658774e2eb0244015d013597bd8d69a0
#
_cell.length_a   1.000
_cell.length_b   1.000
_cell.length_c   1.000
_cell.angle_alpha   90.00
_cell.angle_beta   90.00
_cell.angle_gamma   90.00
#
_symmetry.space_group_name_H-M   'P 1'
#
loop_
_entity.id
_entity.type
_entity.pdbx_description
1 polymer ?
#
loop_
_entity_poly.entity_id
_entity_poly.type
_entity_poly.pdbx_seq_one_letter_code
_entity_poly.pdbx_strand_id
1 'polypeptide(L)'
;RLTNVPAADPVGLPDIWMMLSKTVIVFDNLKDTLFLIVHADVTDPEAYAKAQQQLDVLEALLATPVSLQAKKHTAPHFESLTGKAKYLESIETVKEYIRAGDVMQVVPGHRMVSNFDGEALQVYRALRHLNPSPYLFLVQGQTLDNKKPFHIVGSSPEILSRLENGIATVRPLAGTRPRGKTKEE
;
A
#
# COMPACT_ATOMS: atom_id res chain seq x y z
N ARG A 1 -5.66 -12.71 -19.95
CA ARG A 1 -7.13 -12.55 -19.93
C ARG A 1 -7.65 -13.19 -18.65
N LEU A 2 -8.19 -12.38 -17.73
CA LEU A 2 -8.85 -12.90 -16.54
C LEU A 2 -10.09 -13.68 -16.98
N THR A 3 -10.10 -14.98 -16.75
CA THR A 3 -11.21 -15.86 -17.18
C THR A 3 -12.28 -16.01 -16.11
N ASN A 4 -11.96 -15.73 -14.84
CA ASN A 4 -12.89 -15.84 -13.73
C ASN A 4 -12.84 -14.54 -12.90
N VAL A 5 -13.81 -13.67 -13.11
CA VAL A 5 -14.06 -12.52 -12.24
C VAL A 5 -14.90 -13.01 -11.06
N PRO A 6 -14.55 -12.73 -9.80
CA PRO A 6 -15.38 -13.07 -8.65
C PRO A 6 -16.79 -12.50 -8.83
N ALA A 7 -17.81 -13.31 -8.56
CA ALA A 7 -19.21 -12.92 -8.73
C ALA A 7 -19.66 -11.82 -7.73
N ALA A 8 -18.89 -11.55 -6.68
CA ALA A 8 -19.16 -10.53 -5.69
C ALA A 8 -17.88 -9.81 -5.29
N ASP A 9 -17.91 -8.49 -5.26
CA ASP A 9 -16.91 -7.64 -4.64
C ASP A 9 -17.45 -7.09 -3.31
N PRO A 10 -17.09 -7.71 -2.17
CA PRO A 10 -17.59 -7.29 -0.87
C PRO A 10 -16.94 -6.01 -0.33
N VAL A 11 -15.90 -5.50 -1.00
CA VAL A 11 -15.19 -4.28 -0.59
C VAL A 11 -15.66 -3.07 -1.37
N GLY A 12 -16.05 -3.26 -2.64
CA GLY A 12 -16.61 -2.21 -3.51
C GLY A 12 -15.58 -1.15 -3.90
N LEU A 13 -14.30 -1.54 -4.05
CA LEU A 13 -13.26 -0.65 -4.54
C LEU A 13 -13.16 -0.75 -6.06
N PRO A 14 -12.70 0.32 -6.75
CA PRO A 14 -12.46 0.24 -8.19
C PRO A 14 -11.32 -0.74 -8.52
N ASP A 15 -11.46 -1.50 -9.61
CA ASP A 15 -10.42 -2.42 -10.10
C ASP A 15 -9.15 -1.68 -10.52
N ILE A 16 -9.30 -0.47 -11.04
CA ILE A 16 -8.21 0.43 -11.41
C ILE A 16 -8.54 1.82 -10.86
N TRP A 17 -7.62 2.34 -10.06
CA TRP A 17 -7.71 3.70 -9.54
C TRP A 17 -6.38 4.42 -9.79
N MET A 18 -6.46 5.58 -10.46
CA MET A 18 -5.30 6.39 -10.80
C MET A 18 -5.45 7.78 -10.21
N MET A 19 -4.34 8.36 -9.78
CA MET A 19 -4.26 9.71 -9.23
C MET A 19 -3.25 10.53 -10.02
N LEU A 20 -3.68 11.72 -10.46
CA LEU A 20 -2.79 12.72 -11.02
C LEU A 20 -2.43 13.73 -9.94
N SER A 21 -1.22 13.66 -9.42
CA SER A 21 -0.71 14.61 -8.43
C SER A 21 -0.06 15.80 -9.12
N LYS A 22 -0.64 16.99 -8.94
CA LYS A 22 -0.05 18.24 -9.43
C LYS A 22 0.97 18.83 -8.44
N THR A 23 0.92 18.37 -7.20
CA THR A 23 1.81 18.83 -6.13
C THR A 23 2.49 17.61 -5.49
N VAL A 24 3.81 17.66 -5.39
CA VAL A 24 4.62 16.58 -4.81
C VAL A 24 5.61 17.16 -3.82
N ILE A 25 5.74 16.54 -2.65
CA ILE A 25 6.76 16.85 -1.66
C ILE A 25 7.70 15.65 -1.58
N VAL A 26 8.99 15.88 -1.80
CA VAL A 26 10.01 14.83 -1.79
C VAL A 26 10.98 15.08 -0.65
N PHE A 27 11.13 14.10 0.24
CA PHE A 27 12.14 14.08 1.28
C PHE A 27 13.33 13.25 0.78
N ASP A 28 14.45 13.91 0.46
CA ASP A 28 15.71 13.26 0.14
C ASP A 28 16.51 13.06 1.43
N ASN A 29 16.33 11.90 2.05
CA ASN A 29 16.99 11.55 3.31
C ASN A 29 18.52 11.38 3.18
N LEU A 30 19.03 11.21 1.95
CA LEU A 30 20.45 11.10 1.71
C LEU A 30 21.14 12.46 1.72
N LYS A 31 20.45 13.48 1.16
CA LYS A 31 20.95 14.86 1.07
C LYS A 31 20.40 15.77 2.16
N ASP A 32 19.52 15.24 3.00
CA ASP A 32 18.79 16.00 4.03
C ASP A 32 18.09 17.23 3.45
N THR A 33 17.43 17.02 2.29
CA THR A 33 16.82 18.08 1.50
C THR A 33 15.35 17.79 1.24
N LEU A 34 14.52 18.83 1.30
CA LEU A 34 13.11 18.79 0.97
C LEU A 34 12.87 19.49 -0.37
N PHE A 35 12.20 18.81 -1.31
CA PHE A 35 11.77 19.42 -2.55
C PHE A 35 10.25 19.62 -2.55
N LEU A 36 9.82 20.84 -2.83
CA LEU A 36 8.43 21.18 -3.10
C LEU A 36 8.28 21.34 -4.61
N ILE A 37 7.44 20.54 -5.23
CA ILE A 37 7.26 20.48 -6.67
C ILE A 37 5.81 20.75 -6.99
N VAL A 38 5.56 21.77 -7.83
CA VAL A 38 4.23 22.10 -8.36
C VAL A 38 4.29 22.01 -9.88
N HIS A 39 3.42 21.17 -10.46
CA HIS A 39 3.28 21.04 -11.90
C HIS A 39 2.33 22.13 -12.41
N ALA A 40 2.83 22.98 -13.30
CA ALA A 40 2.10 24.08 -13.92
C ALA A 40 1.70 23.74 -15.35
N ASP A 41 0.51 24.17 -15.77
CA ASP A 41 0.04 24.04 -17.15
C ASP A 41 0.62 25.18 -17.98
N VAL A 42 1.56 24.86 -18.87
CA VAL A 42 2.25 25.86 -19.71
C VAL A 42 1.34 26.62 -20.69
N THR A 43 0.11 26.16 -20.87
CA THR A 43 -0.89 26.85 -21.72
C THR A 43 -1.62 27.98 -20.97
N ASP A 44 -1.54 28.03 -19.64
CA ASP A 44 -2.10 29.09 -18.81
C ASP A 44 -1.07 30.23 -18.65
N PRO A 45 -1.34 31.45 -19.13
CA PRO A 45 -0.41 32.60 -19.00
C PRO A 45 -0.05 32.92 -17.54
N GLU A 46 -0.91 32.57 -16.58
CA GLU A 46 -0.69 32.80 -15.16
C GLU A 46 -0.10 31.59 -14.42
N ALA A 47 0.20 30.51 -15.13
CA ALA A 47 0.63 29.24 -14.53
C ALA A 47 1.79 29.41 -13.56
N TYR A 48 2.79 30.21 -13.91
CA TYR A 48 3.95 30.44 -13.05
C TYR A 48 3.57 31.15 -11.75
N ALA A 49 2.79 32.20 -11.83
CA ALA A 49 2.36 32.97 -10.65
C ALA A 49 1.51 32.11 -9.71
N LYS A 50 0.58 31.31 -10.27
CA LYS A 50 -0.25 30.36 -9.50
C LYS A 50 0.61 29.28 -8.84
N ALA A 51 1.59 28.72 -9.55
CA ALA A 51 2.50 27.73 -9.01
C ALA A 51 3.37 28.29 -7.88
N GLN A 52 3.88 29.52 -8.03
CA GLN A 52 4.65 30.21 -6.99
C GLN A 52 3.80 30.42 -5.73
N GLN A 53 2.58 30.93 -5.88
CA GLN A 53 1.67 31.09 -4.76
C GLN A 53 1.37 29.76 -4.04
N GLN A 54 1.26 28.67 -4.80
CA GLN A 54 1.04 27.35 -4.22
C GLN A 54 2.27 26.85 -3.46
N LEU A 55 3.48 27.12 -3.93
CA LEU A 55 4.73 26.83 -3.21
C LEU A 55 4.80 27.59 -1.89
N ASP A 56 4.48 28.88 -1.88
CA ASP A 56 4.48 29.70 -0.68
C ASP A 56 3.48 29.15 0.38
N VAL A 57 2.30 28.69 -0.06
CA VAL A 57 1.32 28.05 0.82
C VAL A 57 1.85 26.73 1.41
N LEU A 58 2.54 25.92 0.61
CA LEU A 58 3.13 24.67 1.07
C LEU A 58 4.24 24.90 2.09
N GLU A 59 5.09 25.88 1.85
CA GLU A 59 6.16 26.28 2.78
C GLU A 59 5.58 26.72 4.13
N ALA A 60 4.57 27.60 4.11
CA ALA A 60 3.88 28.04 5.32
C ALA A 60 3.20 26.85 6.06
N LEU A 61 2.59 25.93 5.32
CA LEU A 61 1.97 24.72 5.90
C LEU A 61 2.99 23.83 6.60
N LEU A 62 4.16 23.62 6.00
CA LEU A 62 5.24 22.82 6.57
C LEU A 62 5.83 23.46 7.83
N ALA A 63 5.86 24.78 7.92
CA ALA A 63 6.30 25.52 9.12
C ALA A 63 5.26 25.48 10.25
N THR A 64 4.02 25.07 9.98
CA THR A 64 2.94 25.05 10.97
C THR A 64 3.08 23.82 11.89
N PRO A 65 3.14 23.99 13.23
CA PRO A 65 3.16 22.87 14.15
C PRO A 65 1.91 22.02 14.07
N VAL A 66 2.07 20.70 13.96
CA VAL A 66 0.97 19.75 13.99
C VAL A 66 0.79 19.19 15.39
N SER A 67 -0.38 19.41 16.00
CA SER A 67 -0.76 18.75 17.25
C SER A 67 -1.28 17.35 16.97
N LEU A 68 -0.53 16.33 17.35
CA LEU A 68 -0.93 14.94 17.25
C LEU A 68 -1.56 14.51 18.56
N GLN A 69 -2.87 14.42 18.63
CA GLN A 69 -3.56 13.83 19.77
C GLN A 69 -3.60 12.31 19.62
N ALA A 70 -2.88 11.60 20.49
CA ALA A 70 -2.99 10.16 20.59
C ALA A 70 -4.33 9.80 21.24
N LYS A 71 -5.29 9.32 20.47
CA LYS A 71 -6.48 8.67 21.02
C LYS A 71 -6.12 7.25 21.44
N LYS A 72 -6.53 6.84 22.64
CA LYS A 72 -6.48 5.42 23.02
C LYS A 72 -7.62 4.72 22.27
N HIS A 73 -7.26 3.71 21.49
CA HIS A 73 -8.21 2.86 20.79
C HIS A 73 -8.35 1.53 21.55
N THR A 74 -9.53 0.95 21.51
CA THR A 74 -9.73 -0.42 21.98
C THR A 74 -9.02 -1.36 21.02
N ALA A 75 -8.35 -2.39 21.54
CA ALA A 75 -7.71 -3.39 20.70
C ALA A 75 -8.74 -4.03 19.75
N PRO A 76 -8.53 -3.98 18.44
CA PRO A 76 -9.47 -4.52 17.49
C PRO A 76 -9.54 -6.04 17.58
N HIS A 77 -10.73 -6.60 17.52
CA HIS A 77 -10.93 -8.03 17.36
C HIS A 77 -10.93 -8.39 15.88
N PHE A 78 -10.04 -9.29 15.48
CA PHE A 78 -9.89 -9.71 14.09
C PHE A 78 -10.63 -11.02 13.83
N GLU A 79 -11.46 -11.03 12.79
CA GLU A 79 -12.14 -12.20 12.28
C GLU A 79 -11.58 -12.65 10.95
N SER A 80 -11.30 -13.93 10.79
CA SER A 80 -10.86 -14.50 9.53
C SER A 80 -12.05 -14.76 8.61
N LEU A 81 -12.05 -14.15 7.43
CA LEU A 81 -13.09 -14.40 6.41
C LEU A 81 -12.90 -15.73 5.68
N THR A 82 -11.69 -16.24 5.63
CA THR A 82 -11.39 -17.53 4.99
C THR A 82 -11.61 -18.69 5.95
N GLY A 83 -11.32 -18.51 7.23
CA GLY A 83 -11.26 -19.56 8.22
C GLY A 83 -10.01 -20.45 8.11
N LYS A 84 -9.58 -21.02 9.24
CA LYS A 84 -8.34 -21.81 9.33
C LYS A 84 -8.35 -23.03 8.43
N ALA A 85 -9.45 -23.79 8.43
CA ALA A 85 -9.52 -25.05 7.65
C ALA A 85 -9.33 -24.78 6.14
N LYS A 86 -10.08 -23.85 5.57
CA LYS A 86 -9.99 -23.49 4.15
C LYS A 86 -8.64 -22.89 3.77
N TYR A 87 -8.03 -22.13 4.68
CA TYR A 87 -6.69 -21.60 4.44
C TYR A 87 -5.64 -22.72 4.35
N LEU A 88 -5.70 -23.72 5.27
CA LEU A 88 -4.81 -24.88 5.24
C LEU A 88 -5.01 -25.75 4.00
N GLU A 89 -6.27 -25.98 3.58
CA GLU A 89 -6.59 -26.66 2.32
C GLU A 89 -5.98 -25.94 1.10
N SER A 90 -6.06 -24.60 1.07
CA SER A 90 -5.41 -23.80 0.02
C SER A 90 -3.90 -23.97 -0.01
N ILE A 91 -3.24 -24.14 1.14
CA ILE A 91 -1.81 -24.41 1.21
C ILE A 91 -1.46 -25.77 0.57
N GLU A 92 -2.24 -26.81 0.83
CA GLU A 92 -2.00 -28.10 0.21
C GLU A 92 -2.20 -28.06 -1.32
N THR A 93 -3.24 -27.36 -1.79
CA THR A 93 -3.47 -27.13 -3.22
C THR A 93 -2.27 -26.42 -3.87
N VAL A 94 -1.74 -25.37 -3.23
CA VAL A 94 -0.55 -24.66 -3.72
C VAL A 94 0.67 -25.56 -3.77
N LYS A 95 0.87 -26.44 -2.80
CA LYS A 95 1.97 -27.43 -2.82
C LYS A 95 1.85 -28.38 -4.02
N GLU A 96 0.63 -28.78 -4.40
CA GLU A 96 0.43 -29.62 -5.59
C GLU A 96 0.79 -28.86 -6.88
N TYR A 97 0.44 -27.58 -7.02
CA TYR A 97 0.85 -26.76 -8.17
C TYR A 97 2.38 -26.65 -8.26
N ILE A 98 3.08 -26.51 -7.12
CA ILE A 98 4.55 -26.50 -7.11
C ILE A 98 5.11 -27.86 -7.53
N ARG A 99 4.55 -28.98 -7.05
CA ARG A 99 4.99 -30.34 -7.44
C ARG A 99 4.73 -30.66 -8.90
N ALA A 100 3.62 -30.15 -9.43
CA ALA A 100 3.27 -30.29 -10.86
C ALA A 100 4.16 -29.44 -11.77
N GLY A 101 4.89 -28.45 -11.22
CA GLY A 101 5.69 -27.52 -12.01
C GLY A 101 4.89 -26.35 -12.61
N ASP A 102 3.64 -26.17 -12.22
CA ASP A 102 2.79 -25.08 -12.69
C ASP A 102 3.27 -23.72 -12.17
N VAL A 103 3.84 -23.69 -10.97
CA VAL A 103 4.38 -22.49 -10.32
C VAL A 103 5.63 -22.79 -9.51
N MET A 104 6.52 -21.82 -9.38
CA MET A 104 7.70 -21.92 -8.53
C MET A 104 7.46 -21.31 -7.15
N GLN A 105 6.59 -20.31 -7.08
CA GLN A 105 6.28 -19.56 -5.86
C GLN A 105 4.83 -19.09 -5.90
N VAL A 106 4.16 -19.20 -4.76
CA VAL A 106 2.80 -18.64 -4.56
C VAL A 106 2.71 -18.02 -3.19
N VAL A 107 2.06 -16.85 -3.11
CA VAL A 107 1.76 -16.18 -1.85
C VAL A 107 0.24 -16.27 -1.60
N PRO A 108 -0.23 -17.22 -0.80
CA PRO A 108 -1.65 -17.31 -0.47
C PRO A 108 -2.06 -16.15 0.44
N GLY A 109 -3.14 -15.45 0.07
CA GLY A 109 -3.69 -14.36 0.84
C GLY A 109 -4.55 -14.84 2.01
N HIS A 110 -4.46 -14.15 3.14
CA HIS A 110 -5.35 -14.36 4.29
C HIS A 110 -6.01 -13.04 4.69
N ARG A 111 -7.33 -12.95 4.51
CA ARG A 111 -8.08 -11.75 4.82
C ARG A 111 -8.70 -11.81 6.21
N MET A 112 -8.33 -10.82 7.03
CA MET A 112 -8.91 -10.58 8.33
C MET A 112 -9.76 -9.30 8.29
N VAL A 113 -10.82 -9.26 9.07
CA VAL A 113 -11.70 -8.09 9.20
C VAL A 113 -11.81 -7.69 10.66
N SER A 114 -11.85 -6.41 10.90
CA SER A 114 -12.05 -5.85 12.23
C SER A 114 -12.75 -4.49 12.14
N ASN A 115 -13.51 -4.15 13.18
CA ASN A 115 -13.95 -2.78 13.36
C ASN A 115 -12.79 -1.93 13.87
N PHE A 116 -12.61 -0.79 13.25
CA PHE A 116 -11.55 0.16 13.61
C PHE A 116 -12.12 1.58 13.62
N ASP A 117 -11.95 2.28 14.73
CA ASP A 117 -12.46 3.63 14.98
C ASP A 117 -11.37 4.72 14.91
N GLY A 118 -10.15 4.32 14.52
CA GLY A 118 -9.00 5.21 14.42
C GLY A 118 -8.81 5.81 13.03
N GLU A 119 -7.75 6.61 12.91
CA GLU A 119 -7.36 7.22 11.66
C GLU A 119 -6.32 6.37 10.91
N ALA A 120 -6.44 6.30 9.58
CA ALA A 120 -5.51 5.54 8.74
C ALA A 120 -4.05 5.97 8.91
N LEU A 121 -3.80 7.27 9.15
CA LEU A 121 -2.46 7.78 9.42
C LEU A 121 -1.85 7.18 10.70
N GLN A 122 -2.66 6.92 11.73
CA GLN A 122 -2.19 6.26 12.96
C GLN A 122 -1.78 4.81 12.68
N VAL A 123 -2.55 4.09 11.84
CA VAL A 123 -2.19 2.74 11.38
C VAL A 123 -0.87 2.76 10.61
N TYR A 124 -0.72 3.69 9.66
CA TYR A 124 0.52 3.87 8.90
C TYR A 124 1.72 4.10 9.81
N ARG A 125 1.59 4.99 10.80
CA ARG A 125 2.67 5.31 11.74
C ARG A 125 3.04 4.13 12.64
N ALA A 126 2.03 3.40 13.12
CA ALA A 126 2.25 2.16 13.88
C ALA A 126 2.96 1.10 13.03
N LEU A 127 2.49 0.89 11.80
CA LEU A 127 3.08 -0.06 10.86
C LEU A 127 4.53 0.29 10.52
N ARG A 128 4.82 1.58 10.28
CA ARG A 128 6.18 2.08 10.04
C ARG A 128 7.14 1.78 11.21
N HIS A 129 6.63 1.80 12.44
CA HIS A 129 7.43 1.51 13.62
C HIS A 129 7.61 -0.01 13.85
N LEU A 130 6.54 -0.78 13.66
CA LEU A 130 6.52 -2.22 13.94
C LEU A 130 7.18 -3.06 12.84
N ASN A 131 6.98 -2.67 11.60
CA ASN A 131 7.45 -3.39 10.42
C ASN A 131 7.95 -2.42 9.35
N PRO A 132 9.09 -1.74 9.59
CA PRO A 132 9.67 -0.82 8.60
C PRO A 132 10.03 -1.60 7.33
N SER A 133 9.65 -1.06 6.20
CA SER A 133 9.82 -1.68 4.89
C SER A 133 10.17 -0.62 3.86
N PRO A 134 10.90 -0.97 2.78
CA PRO A 134 11.28 -0.02 1.74
C PRO A 134 10.10 0.66 1.05
N TYR A 135 8.94 -0.01 0.99
CA TYR A 135 7.75 0.46 0.28
C TYR A 135 6.56 0.59 1.21
N LEU A 136 6.67 1.52 2.16
CA LEU A 136 5.55 1.94 3.00
C LEU A 136 4.69 2.94 2.25
N PHE A 137 3.37 2.75 2.28
CA PHE A 137 2.45 3.68 1.62
C PHE A 137 1.16 3.87 2.41
N LEU A 138 0.59 5.05 2.27
CA LEU A 138 -0.74 5.42 2.68
C LEU A 138 -1.42 6.10 1.49
N VAL A 139 -2.42 5.45 0.92
CA VAL A 139 -3.21 5.97 -0.19
C VAL A 139 -4.60 6.29 0.31
N GLN A 140 -5.11 7.46 -0.04
CA GLN A 140 -6.45 7.90 0.29
C GLN A 140 -7.24 8.17 -0.99
N GLY A 141 -8.40 7.60 -1.08
CA GLY A 141 -9.29 7.76 -2.23
C GLY A 141 -10.75 7.83 -1.84
N GLN A 142 -11.60 7.87 -2.85
CA GLN A 142 -13.05 7.83 -2.70
C GLN A 142 -13.64 6.82 -3.68
N THR A 143 -14.66 6.07 -3.27
CA THR A 143 -15.40 5.18 -4.13
C THR A 143 -16.17 5.97 -5.19
N LEU A 144 -16.41 5.37 -6.37
CA LEU A 144 -17.02 6.06 -7.50
C LEU A 144 -18.52 6.33 -7.30
N ASP A 145 -19.22 5.39 -6.68
CA ASP A 145 -20.68 5.37 -6.57
C ASP A 145 -21.24 6.35 -5.53
N ASN A 146 -20.64 6.40 -4.35
CA ASN A 146 -21.15 7.18 -3.23
C ASN A 146 -20.11 8.10 -2.57
N LYS A 147 -18.93 8.24 -3.18
CA LYS A 147 -17.80 9.06 -2.70
C LYS A 147 -17.41 8.76 -1.25
N LYS A 148 -17.58 7.52 -0.80
CA LYS A 148 -17.11 7.11 0.53
C LYS A 148 -15.58 7.12 0.53
N PRO A 149 -14.97 7.71 1.56
CA PRO A 149 -13.52 7.69 1.67
C PRO A 149 -13.03 6.27 1.95
N PHE A 150 -11.92 5.90 1.33
CA PHE A 150 -11.17 4.68 1.68
C PHE A 150 -9.70 5.01 1.83
N HIS A 151 -8.99 4.16 2.58
CA HIS A 151 -7.56 4.26 2.77
C HIS A 151 -6.93 2.89 2.54
N ILE A 152 -5.79 2.88 1.87
CA ILE A 152 -4.95 1.69 1.73
C ILE A 152 -3.63 1.99 2.43
N VAL A 153 -3.33 1.21 3.47
CA VAL A 153 -2.09 1.31 4.23
C VAL A 153 -1.30 0.03 4.01
N GLY A 154 -0.05 0.16 3.58
CA GLY A 154 0.77 -1.00 3.30
C GLY A 154 2.22 -0.85 3.72
N SER A 155 2.84 -1.99 3.98
CA SER A 155 4.28 -2.16 4.22
C SER A 155 4.77 -3.30 3.36
N SER A 156 5.31 -2.98 2.18
CA SER A 156 5.77 -3.97 1.21
C SER A 156 7.29 -4.07 1.23
N PRO A 157 7.85 -5.27 1.37
CA PRO A 157 9.30 -5.48 1.37
C PRO A 157 9.90 -5.49 -0.04
N GLU A 158 9.07 -5.58 -1.07
CA GLU A 158 9.48 -5.96 -2.41
C GLU A 158 8.72 -5.18 -3.49
N ILE A 159 9.40 -4.87 -4.60
CA ILE A 159 8.77 -4.37 -5.82
C ILE A 159 8.18 -5.54 -6.61
N LEU A 160 7.01 -5.37 -7.19
CA LEU A 160 6.47 -6.30 -8.16
C LEU A 160 7.28 -6.23 -9.47
N SER A 161 7.40 -5.02 -10.01
CA SER A 161 8.25 -4.71 -11.15
C SER A 161 8.59 -3.21 -11.16
N ARG A 162 9.74 -2.85 -11.70
CA ARG A 162 10.19 -1.47 -11.86
C ARG A 162 10.63 -1.26 -13.31
N LEU A 163 10.09 -0.26 -13.97
CA LEU A 163 10.56 0.17 -15.28
C LEU A 163 11.24 1.53 -15.14
N GLU A 164 12.53 1.59 -15.48
CA GLU A 164 13.32 2.81 -15.40
C GLU A 164 14.32 2.85 -16.56
N ASN A 165 14.34 3.94 -17.31
CA ASN A 165 15.21 4.13 -18.49
C ASN A 165 15.11 2.95 -19.50
N GLY A 166 13.91 2.41 -19.72
CA GLY A 166 13.69 1.27 -20.62
C GLY A 166 14.11 -0.09 -20.07
N ILE A 167 14.59 -0.16 -18.82
CA ILE A 167 14.99 -1.40 -18.15
C ILE A 167 13.90 -1.83 -17.17
N ALA A 168 13.35 -3.04 -17.39
CA ALA A 168 12.44 -3.67 -16.45
C ALA A 168 13.23 -4.50 -15.41
N THR A 169 13.02 -4.19 -14.14
CA THR A 169 13.68 -4.88 -13.03
C THR A 169 12.63 -5.60 -12.19
N VAL A 170 12.88 -6.87 -11.89
CA VAL A 170 12.16 -7.66 -10.90
C VAL A 170 13.15 -8.16 -9.86
N ARG A 171 12.72 -8.24 -8.60
CA ARG A 171 13.55 -8.72 -7.49
C ARG A 171 12.72 -9.63 -6.59
N PRO A 172 12.44 -10.87 -7.04
CA PRO A 172 11.61 -11.79 -6.27
C PRO A 172 12.33 -12.22 -4.99
N LEU A 173 11.63 -12.11 -3.86
CA LEU A 173 12.08 -12.58 -2.56
C LEU A 173 11.21 -13.78 -2.13
N ALA A 174 11.81 -14.72 -1.42
CA ALA A 174 11.10 -15.85 -0.83
C ALA A 174 11.42 -15.94 0.67
N GLY A 175 10.41 -16.31 1.46
CA GLY A 175 10.60 -16.56 2.90
C GLY A 175 11.40 -17.81 3.13
N THR A 176 12.45 -17.73 3.97
CA THR A 176 13.28 -18.88 4.36
C THR A 176 12.83 -19.41 5.72
N ARG A 177 12.75 -20.71 5.85
CA ARG A 177 12.54 -21.43 7.12
C ARG A 177 13.61 -22.51 7.28
N PRO A 178 14.04 -22.81 8.50
CA PRO A 178 14.93 -23.94 8.73
C PRO A 178 14.22 -25.23 8.31
N ARG A 179 14.99 -26.16 7.77
CA ARG A 179 14.47 -27.49 7.47
C ARG A 179 14.21 -28.22 8.78
N GLY A 180 13.08 -28.92 8.88
CA GLY A 180 12.78 -29.78 10.01
C GLY A 180 13.87 -30.87 10.19
N LYS A 181 14.05 -31.36 11.40
CA LYS A 181 14.99 -32.46 11.72
C LYS A 181 14.45 -33.81 11.25
N THR A 182 13.13 -33.93 11.17
CA THR A 182 12.43 -35.11 10.65
C THR A 182 11.55 -34.72 9.45
N LYS A 183 10.92 -35.71 8.80
CA LYS A 183 9.99 -35.47 7.69
C LYS A 183 8.66 -34.90 8.17
N GLU A 184 8.33 -35.07 9.43
CA GLU A 184 7.09 -34.62 10.08
C GLU A 184 7.18 -33.17 10.56
N GLU A 185 8.39 -32.66 10.84
CA GLU A 185 8.68 -31.25 11.14
C GLU A 185 8.80 -30.41 9.87
#